data_a26254e3617adf89da6a4bd8b113b504
#
_entry.id   a26254e3617adf89da6a4bd8b113b504
#
_cell.length_a   1.000
_cell.length_b   1.000
_cell.length_c   1.000
_cell.angle_alpha   90.00
_cell.angle_beta   90.00
_cell.angle_gamma   90.00
#
_symmetry.space_group_name_H-M   'P 1'
#
loop_
_entity.id
_entity.type
_entity.pdbx_description
1 polymer ?
#
loop_
_entity_poly.entity_id
_entity_poly.type
_entity_poly.pdbx_seq_one_letter_code
_entity_poly.pdbx_strand_id
1 'polypeptide(L)'
;MHPAALARPEEARLLGRACLVAAAVLAVTAAVPMSPTSPRALSGTLAVVALGIGLALRAWADRVRVWHVHTVLGLATAFITIGLAASTTPHGRLTTAVSYVWVAMFTAAFHERTTTLHHLAGIAAGLAIGLACSGGPAAARVWAYLVVTLLAVALVLNGRVLALRDAMATDPLTGALSRRAFRQAAEVEMARARRTGATLTLIVLDLDGFKKINDAHGHAVGDAVLAGSVRAWRTALRAGDLLGRFGGDE
;
A
#
# COMPACT_ATOMS: atom_id res chain seq x y z
N MET A 1 -5.89 -3.81 10.97
CA MET A 1 -6.05 -4.79 9.86
C MET A 1 -5.78 -6.20 10.37
N HIS A 2 -6.67 -7.18 10.17
CA HIS A 2 -6.47 -8.55 10.65
C HIS A 2 -5.46 -9.26 9.73
N PRO A 3 -4.37 -9.87 10.25
CA PRO A 3 -3.30 -10.45 9.43
C PRO A 3 -3.75 -11.61 8.52
N ALA A 4 -4.86 -12.26 8.83
CA ALA A 4 -5.42 -13.34 8.04
C ALA A 4 -6.29 -12.89 6.85
N ALA A 5 -6.57 -11.58 6.73
CA ALA A 5 -7.35 -11.03 5.65
C ALA A 5 -6.66 -11.20 4.29
N LEU A 6 -7.44 -11.39 3.24
CA LEU A 6 -6.92 -11.39 1.87
C LEU A 6 -6.47 -9.98 1.48
N ALA A 7 -5.32 -9.90 0.81
CA ALA A 7 -4.88 -8.66 0.18
C ALA A 7 -5.73 -8.38 -1.07
N ARG A 8 -5.77 -7.12 -1.50
CA ARG A 8 -6.42 -6.79 -2.78
C ARG A 8 -5.63 -7.46 -3.91
N PRO A 9 -6.29 -8.20 -4.84
CA PRO A 9 -5.58 -8.90 -5.92
C PRO A 9 -4.72 -7.97 -6.78
N GLU A 10 -5.14 -6.71 -6.96
CA GLU A 10 -4.39 -5.70 -7.69
C GLU A 10 -3.08 -5.34 -6.97
N GLU A 11 -3.11 -5.20 -5.65
CA GLU A 11 -1.94 -4.94 -4.81
C GLU A 11 -0.94 -6.08 -4.92
N ALA A 12 -1.40 -7.33 -4.82
CA ALA A 12 -0.56 -8.51 -4.98
C ALA A 12 0.07 -8.60 -6.39
N ARG A 13 -0.71 -8.31 -7.44
CA ARG A 13 -0.20 -8.27 -8.82
C ARG A 13 0.82 -7.17 -9.05
N LEU A 14 0.62 -5.99 -8.47
CA LEU A 14 1.56 -4.87 -8.57
C LEU A 14 2.85 -5.16 -7.80
N LEU A 15 2.75 -5.69 -6.59
CA LEU A 15 3.93 -6.14 -5.83
C LEU A 15 4.69 -7.22 -6.59
N GLY A 16 3.97 -8.17 -7.20
CA GLY A 16 4.56 -9.18 -8.08
C GLY A 16 5.32 -8.58 -9.27
N ARG A 17 4.77 -7.54 -9.93
CA ARG A 17 5.48 -6.82 -11.00
C ARG A 17 6.73 -6.12 -10.47
N ALA A 18 6.65 -5.47 -9.32
CA ALA A 18 7.81 -4.83 -8.69
C ALA A 18 8.93 -5.85 -8.39
N CYS A 19 8.58 -7.04 -7.89
CA CYS A 19 9.54 -8.13 -7.67
C CYS A 19 10.18 -8.62 -8.99
N LEU A 20 9.41 -8.70 -10.10
CA LEU A 20 9.97 -9.08 -11.41
C LEU A 20 10.93 -8.02 -11.95
N VAL A 21 10.62 -6.74 -11.79
CA VAL A 21 11.54 -5.65 -12.16
C VAL A 21 12.81 -5.71 -11.31
N ALA A 22 12.68 -5.91 -9.99
CA ALA A 22 13.83 -6.08 -9.10
C ALA A 22 14.68 -7.29 -9.51
N ALA A 23 14.07 -8.42 -9.87
CA ALA A 23 14.76 -9.60 -10.36
C ALA A 23 15.56 -9.31 -11.65
N ALA A 24 14.98 -8.58 -12.60
CA ALA A 24 15.65 -8.18 -13.82
C ALA A 24 16.87 -7.27 -13.54
N VAL A 25 16.71 -6.27 -12.67
CA VAL A 25 17.81 -5.38 -12.27
C VAL A 25 18.91 -6.15 -11.58
N LEU A 26 18.60 -7.06 -10.66
CA LEU A 26 19.57 -7.90 -9.96
C LEU A 26 20.28 -8.86 -10.92
N ALA A 27 19.58 -9.43 -11.91
CA ALA A 27 20.19 -10.27 -12.94
C ALA A 27 21.18 -9.49 -13.80
N VAL A 28 20.83 -8.26 -14.19
CA VAL A 28 21.75 -7.37 -14.94
C VAL A 28 22.97 -7.04 -14.09
N THR A 29 22.82 -6.72 -12.81
CA THR A 29 23.98 -6.41 -11.92
C THR A 29 24.86 -7.63 -11.68
N ALA A 30 24.31 -8.86 -11.71
CA ALA A 30 25.09 -10.09 -11.64
C ALA A 30 25.87 -10.35 -12.94
N ALA A 31 25.24 -10.09 -14.11
CA ALA A 31 25.84 -10.31 -15.43
C ALA A 31 26.90 -9.24 -15.78
N VAL A 32 26.60 -7.97 -15.45
CA VAL A 32 27.46 -6.81 -15.76
C VAL A 32 27.87 -6.13 -14.44
N PRO A 33 28.91 -6.65 -13.76
CA PRO A 33 29.31 -6.11 -12.47
C PRO A 33 29.95 -4.73 -12.62
N MET A 34 29.57 -3.80 -11.75
CA MET A 34 30.13 -2.44 -11.72
C MET A 34 31.57 -2.39 -11.18
N SER A 35 32.07 -3.47 -10.55
CA SER A 35 33.43 -3.60 -10.06
C SER A 35 33.86 -5.07 -9.99
N PRO A 36 35.18 -5.38 -10.00
CA PRO A 36 35.67 -6.74 -9.82
C PRO A 36 35.25 -7.39 -8.49
N THR A 37 34.99 -6.58 -7.47
CA THR A 37 34.59 -7.01 -6.13
C THR A 37 33.09 -7.07 -5.94
N SER A 38 32.28 -6.85 -6.99
CA SER A 38 30.82 -6.93 -6.89
C SER A 38 30.36 -8.35 -6.54
N PRO A 39 29.44 -8.53 -5.58
CA PRO A 39 28.99 -9.84 -5.12
C PRO A 39 28.01 -10.49 -6.12
N ARG A 40 28.52 -10.96 -7.26
CA ARG A 40 27.72 -11.55 -8.37
C ARG A 40 26.83 -12.70 -7.93
N ALA A 41 27.38 -13.61 -7.11
CA ALA A 41 26.64 -14.75 -6.61
C ALA A 41 25.44 -14.32 -5.76
N LEU A 42 25.63 -13.32 -4.89
CA LEU A 42 24.56 -12.76 -4.07
C LEU A 42 23.47 -12.11 -4.95
N SER A 43 23.86 -11.26 -5.89
CA SER A 43 22.92 -10.61 -6.82
C SER A 43 22.14 -11.64 -7.66
N GLY A 44 22.80 -12.69 -8.14
CA GLY A 44 22.16 -13.77 -8.88
C GLY A 44 21.17 -14.57 -8.04
N THR A 45 21.54 -14.94 -6.80
CA THR A 45 20.65 -15.63 -5.88
C THR A 45 19.41 -14.78 -5.55
N LEU A 46 19.62 -13.50 -5.24
CA LEU A 46 18.51 -12.59 -4.95
C LEU A 46 17.61 -12.37 -6.17
N ALA A 47 18.17 -12.37 -7.39
CA ALA A 47 17.40 -12.29 -8.62
C ALA A 47 16.45 -13.49 -8.78
N VAL A 48 16.95 -14.71 -8.54
CA VAL A 48 16.14 -15.94 -8.62
C VAL A 48 15.02 -15.93 -7.57
N VAL A 49 15.32 -15.52 -6.33
CA VAL A 49 14.34 -15.43 -5.25
C VAL A 49 13.27 -14.39 -5.58
N ALA A 50 13.67 -13.19 -6.03
CA ALA A 50 12.73 -12.13 -6.40
C ALA A 50 11.85 -12.56 -7.60
N LEU A 51 12.41 -13.28 -8.58
CA LEU A 51 11.67 -13.85 -9.70
C LEU A 51 10.59 -14.83 -9.21
N GLY A 52 10.96 -15.79 -8.35
CA GLY A 52 10.05 -16.77 -7.78
C GLY A 52 8.90 -16.13 -7.00
N ILE A 53 9.21 -15.16 -6.12
CA ILE A 53 8.21 -14.40 -5.36
C ILE A 53 7.28 -13.62 -6.32
N GLY A 54 7.85 -12.95 -7.32
CA GLY A 54 7.07 -12.17 -8.28
C GLY A 54 6.11 -13.01 -9.11
N LEU A 55 6.53 -14.19 -9.56
CA LEU A 55 5.68 -15.14 -10.27
C LEU A 55 4.59 -15.72 -9.36
N ALA A 56 4.94 -16.10 -8.13
CA ALA A 56 4.01 -16.64 -7.15
C ALA A 56 2.90 -15.63 -6.79
N LEU A 57 3.26 -14.37 -6.50
CA LEU A 57 2.30 -13.30 -6.20
C LEU A 57 1.33 -13.04 -7.36
N ARG A 58 1.78 -13.19 -8.60
CA ARG A 58 0.93 -13.02 -9.78
C ARG A 58 0.02 -14.23 -10.03
N ALA A 59 0.56 -15.44 -9.89
CA ALA A 59 -0.18 -16.67 -10.13
C ALA A 59 -1.29 -16.89 -9.09
N TRP A 60 -1.03 -16.53 -7.84
CA TRP A 60 -1.95 -16.74 -6.72
C TRP A 60 -2.49 -15.43 -6.12
N ALA A 61 -2.60 -14.35 -6.91
CA ALA A 61 -2.99 -13.03 -6.45
C ALA A 61 -4.27 -13.03 -5.60
N ASP A 62 -5.26 -13.85 -5.98
CA ASP A 62 -6.55 -13.94 -5.30
C ASP A 62 -6.50 -14.72 -3.96
N ARG A 63 -5.36 -15.37 -3.66
CA ARG A 63 -5.11 -16.12 -2.41
C ARG A 63 -4.08 -15.46 -1.50
N VAL A 64 -3.49 -14.35 -1.94
CA VAL A 64 -2.50 -13.60 -1.16
C VAL A 64 -3.19 -12.96 0.03
N ARG A 65 -2.67 -13.20 1.23
CA ARG A 65 -3.13 -12.55 2.45
C ARG A 65 -2.29 -11.31 2.73
N VAL A 66 -2.83 -10.39 3.52
CA VAL A 66 -2.15 -9.14 3.90
C VAL A 66 -0.76 -9.40 4.52
N TRP A 67 -0.63 -10.42 5.37
CA TRP A 67 0.65 -10.74 5.98
C TRP A 67 1.72 -11.17 4.97
N HIS A 68 1.35 -11.83 3.84
CA HIS A 68 2.30 -12.16 2.78
C HIS A 68 2.87 -10.88 2.14
N VAL A 69 2.03 -9.85 1.94
CA VAL A 69 2.48 -8.56 1.41
C VAL A 69 3.52 -7.94 2.34
N HIS A 70 3.23 -7.88 3.65
CA HIS A 70 4.16 -7.35 4.63
C HIS A 70 5.45 -8.18 4.74
N THR A 71 5.35 -9.51 4.64
CA THR A 71 6.51 -10.39 4.62
C THR A 71 7.39 -10.12 3.41
N VAL A 72 6.82 -9.97 2.22
CA VAL A 72 7.58 -9.66 1.00
C VAL A 72 8.26 -8.29 1.10
N LEU A 73 7.57 -7.28 1.63
CA LEU A 73 8.16 -5.94 1.85
C LEU A 73 9.29 -5.99 2.91
N GLY A 74 9.11 -6.77 3.97
CA GLY A 74 10.16 -7.02 4.97
C GLY A 74 11.37 -7.73 4.38
N LEU A 75 11.16 -8.79 3.57
CA LEU A 75 12.22 -9.49 2.86
C LEU A 75 12.94 -8.58 1.86
N ALA A 76 12.22 -7.75 1.11
CA ALA A 76 12.83 -6.76 0.22
C ALA A 76 13.73 -5.79 0.99
N THR A 77 13.25 -5.28 2.13
CA THR A 77 14.05 -4.43 3.03
C THR A 77 15.31 -5.15 3.50
N ALA A 78 15.18 -6.40 3.96
CA ALA A 78 16.33 -7.20 4.42
C ALA A 78 17.33 -7.47 3.29
N PHE A 79 16.88 -7.81 2.09
CA PHE A 79 17.74 -8.06 0.95
C PHE A 79 18.50 -6.80 0.51
N ILE A 80 17.84 -5.64 0.51
CA ILE A 80 18.51 -4.36 0.23
C ILE A 80 19.56 -4.07 1.31
N THR A 81 19.25 -4.34 2.59
CA THR A 81 20.19 -4.18 3.70
C THR A 81 21.43 -5.05 3.53
N ILE A 82 21.25 -6.34 3.20
CA ILE A 82 22.36 -7.28 2.94
C ILE A 82 23.20 -6.81 1.75
N GLY A 83 22.54 -6.40 0.66
CA GLY A 83 23.22 -5.86 -0.51
C GLY A 83 24.04 -4.60 -0.19
N LEU A 84 23.48 -3.71 0.64
CA LEU A 84 24.17 -2.50 1.10
C LEU A 84 25.37 -2.83 1.96
N ALA A 85 25.25 -3.75 2.92
CA ALA A 85 26.34 -4.20 3.77
C ALA A 85 27.46 -4.90 2.98
N ALA A 86 27.10 -5.65 1.94
CA ALA A 86 28.05 -6.33 1.05
C ALA A 86 28.71 -5.39 0.01
N SER A 87 28.26 -4.15 -0.11
CA SER A 87 28.74 -3.19 -1.10
C SER A 87 30.09 -2.61 -0.69
N THR A 88 31.13 -2.90 -1.48
CA THR A 88 32.50 -2.47 -1.22
C THR A 88 32.86 -1.10 -1.80
N THR A 89 32.05 -0.60 -2.77
CA THR A 89 32.29 0.67 -3.45
C THR A 89 31.28 1.75 -3.07
N PRO A 90 31.67 3.04 -3.07
CA PRO A 90 30.74 4.15 -2.81
C PRO A 90 29.54 4.15 -3.77
N HIS A 91 29.78 3.90 -5.07
CA HIS A 91 28.71 3.84 -6.08
C HIS A 91 27.77 2.66 -5.85
N GLY A 92 28.29 1.48 -5.52
CA GLY A 92 27.46 0.31 -5.17
C GLY A 92 26.59 0.56 -3.94
N ARG A 93 27.12 1.24 -2.92
CA ARG A 93 26.34 1.65 -1.74
C ARG A 93 25.20 2.59 -2.09
N LEU A 94 25.48 3.61 -2.90
CA LEU A 94 24.47 4.59 -3.29
C LEU A 94 23.36 3.92 -4.12
N THR A 95 23.72 3.15 -5.14
CA THR A 95 22.74 2.46 -5.99
C THR A 95 21.87 1.48 -5.21
N THR A 96 22.46 0.74 -4.27
CA THR A 96 21.70 -0.18 -3.40
C THR A 96 20.79 0.57 -2.44
N ALA A 97 21.27 1.67 -1.83
CA ALA A 97 20.48 2.48 -0.92
C ALA A 97 19.26 3.12 -1.61
N VAL A 98 19.38 3.55 -2.86
CA VAL A 98 18.25 4.07 -3.66
C VAL A 98 17.13 3.05 -3.82
N SER A 99 17.43 1.75 -3.78
CA SER A 99 16.40 0.70 -3.91
C SER A 99 15.34 0.73 -2.79
N TYR A 100 15.63 1.30 -1.63
CA TYR A 100 14.62 1.50 -0.58
C TYR A 100 13.47 2.41 -1.01
N VAL A 101 13.67 3.27 -2.00
CA VAL A 101 12.62 4.14 -2.56
C VAL A 101 11.43 3.31 -3.04
N TRP A 102 11.66 2.15 -3.68
CA TRP A 102 10.60 1.30 -4.17
C TRP A 102 9.72 0.75 -3.06
N VAL A 103 10.32 0.30 -1.94
CA VAL A 103 9.58 -0.18 -0.78
C VAL A 103 8.80 0.97 -0.13
N ALA A 104 9.44 2.14 0.04
CA ALA A 104 8.81 3.32 0.61
C ALA A 104 7.63 3.82 -0.24
N MET A 105 7.79 3.89 -1.57
CA MET A 105 6.72 4.31 -2.49
C MET A 105 5.56 3.31 -2.51
N PHE A 106 5.86 1.99 -2.52
CA PHE A 106 4.82 0.98 -2.50
C PHE A 106 3.98 1.08 -1.22
N THR A 107 4.65 1.15 -0.06
CA THR A 107 3.94 1.27 1.22
C THR A 107 3.11 2.57 1.29
N ALA A 108 3.65 3.68 0.81
CA ALA A 108 2.95 4.96 0.79
C ALA A 108 1.72 4.96 -0.14
N ALA A 109 1.78 4.22 -1.25
CA ALA A 109 0.69 4.16 -2.23
C ALA A 109 -0.46 3.22 -1.82
N PHE A 110 -0.16 2.12 -1.11
CA PHE A 110 -1.15 1.06 -0.87
C PHE A 110 -1.59 0.92 0.58
N HIS A 111 -0.82 1.43 1.55
CA HIS A 111 -1.10 1.24 2.96
C HIS A 111 -1.54 2.54 3.65
N GLU A 112 -2.14 2.38 4.84
CA GLU A 112 -2.47 3.48 5.74
C GLU A 112 -1.19 4.11 6.31
N ARG A 113 -1.33 5.33 6.83
CA ARG A 113 -0.21 6.10 7.37
C ARG A 113 0.58 5.37 8.45
N THR A 114 -0.11 4.70 9.38
CA THR A 114 0.53 3.94 10.47
C THR A 114 1.38 2.79 9.96
N THR A 115 0.84 1.99 9.04
CA THR A 115 1.55 0.87 8.41
C THR A 115 2.74 1.36 7.58
N THR A 116 2.57 2.45 6.84
CA THR A 116 3.66 3.09 6.08
C THR A 116 4.79 3.50 7.02
N LEU A 117 4.48 4.12 8.17
CA LEU A 117 5.50 4.51 9.16
C LEU A 117 6.25 3.31 9.75
N HIS A 118 5.59 2.18 9.99
CA HIS A 118 6.27 0.97 10.46
C HIS A 118 7.28 0.45 9.42
N HIS A 119 6.91 0.41 8.14
CA HIS A 119 7.85 0.02 7.08
C HIS A 119 9.00 1.02 6.92
N LEU A 120 8.73 2.32 7.03
CA LEU A 120 9.77 3.36 6.99
C LEU A 120 10.73 3.24 8.18
N ALA A 121 10.25 2.89 9.38
CA ALA A 121 11.12 2.60 10.52
C ALA A 121 12.01 1.38 10.25
N GLY A 122 11.47 0.32 9.63
CA GLY A 122 12.25 -0.84 9.19
C GLY A 122 13.31 -0.48 8.15
N ILE A 123 12.99 0.38 7.18
CA ILE A 123 13.93 0.92 6.20
C ILE A 123 15.03 1.73 6.88
N ALA A 124 14.68 2.61 7.82
CA ALA A 124 15.65 3.42 8.56
C ALA A 124 16.64 2.56 9.36
N ALA A 125 16.14 1.50 10.01
CA ALA A 125 16.97 0.52 10.71
C ALA A 125 17.87 -0.26 9.74
N GLY A 126 17.32 -0.75 8.63
CA GLY A 126 18.08 -1.46 7.59
C GLY A 126 19.19 -0.59 6.97
N LEU A 127 18.89 0.67 6.66
CA LEU A 127 19.87 1.66 6.22
C LEU A 127 20.99 1.87 7.26
N ALA A 128 20.64 2.00 8.55
CA ALA A 128 21.63 2.18 9.62
C ALA A 128 22.57 0.97 9.69
N ILE A 129 22.01 -0.24 9.70
CA ILE A 129 22.78 -1.51 9.75
C ILE A 129 23.68 -1.62 8.51
N GLY A 130 23.13 -1.45 7.30
CA GLY A 130 23.87 -1.60 6.05
C GLY A 130 25.02 -0.60 5.93
N LEU A 131 24.81 0.66 6.31
CA LEU A 131 25.84 1.70 6.30
C LEU A 131 26.90 1.48 7.40
N ALA A 132 26.50 1.01 8.58
CA ALA A 132 27.44 0.67 9.64
C ALA A 132 28.37 -0.48 9.23
N CYS A 133 27.83 -1.53 8.64
CA CYS A 133 28.60 -2.67 8.15
C CYS A 133 29.53 -2.32 6.98
N SER A 134 29.10 -1.43 6.08
CA SER A 134 29.88 -1.04 4.91
C SER A 134 31.01 -0.05 5.21
N GLY A 135 31.00 0.58 6.39
CA GLY A 135 31.99 1.56 6.88
C GLY A 135 32.01 2.87 6.07
N GLY A 136 32.39 3.94 6.74
CA GLY A 136 32.61 5.24 6.08
C GLY A 136 32.39 6.43 7.02
N PRO A 137 33.22 7.47 6.95
CA PRO A 137 33.15 8.62 7.87
C PRO A 137 31.89 9.47 7.70
N ALA A 138 31.14 9.29 6.61
CA ALA A 138 29.91 10.01 6.30
C ALA A 138 28.62 9.20 6.55
N ALA A 139 28.71 7.96 7.06
CA ALA A 139 27.57 7.06 7.18
C ALA A 139 26.37 7.69 7.90
N ALA A 140 26.57 8.34 9.03
CA ALA A 140 25.49 8.99 9.79
C ALA A 140 24.81 10.13 9.01
N ARG A 141 25.57 10.92 8.27
CA ARG A 141 25.02 12.02 7.44
C ARG A 141 24.22 11.48 6.26
N VAL A 142 24.74 10.46 5.59
CA VAL A 142 24.05 9.77 4.46
C VAL A 142 22.77 9.12 4.97
N TRP A 143 22.81 8.46 6.11
CA TRP A 143 21.65 7.89 6.75
C TRP A 143 20.59 8.94 7.05
N ALA A 144 20.95 10.02 7.74
CA ALA A 144 20.01 11.08 8.09
C ALA A 144 19.36 11.70 6.85
N TYR A 145 20.17 12.01 5.83
CA TYR A 145 19.69 12.56 4.56
C TYR A 145 18.68 11.64 3.87
N LEU A 146 19.03 10.35 3.72
CA LEU A 146 18.16 9.38 3.05
C LEU A 146 16.89 9.13 3.84
N VAL A 147 16.96 8.97 5.16
CA VAL A 147 15.78 8.74 6.01
C VAL A 147 14.82 9.93 5.95
N VAL A 148 15.33 11.14 6.09
CA VAL A 148 14.49 12.36 6.01
C VAL A 148 13.87 12.49 4.62
N THR A 149 14.63 12.23 3.56
CA THR A 149 14.12 12.31 2.18
C THR A 149 13.06 11.25 1.92
N LEU A 150 13.30 9.98 2.30
CA LEU A 150 12.34 8.89 2.11
C LEU A 150 11.07 9.13 2.93
N LEU A 151 11.21 9.59 4.18
CA LEU A 151 10.08 9.93 5.03
C LEU A 151 9.25 11.06 4.43
N ALA A 152 9.88 12.15 4.00
CA ALA A 152 9.20 13.29 3.40
C ALA A 152 8.44 12.88 2.12
N VAL A 153 9.11 12.18 1.19
CA VAL A 153 8.50 11.72 -0.07
C VAL A 153 7.35 10.75 0.20
N ALA A 154 7.55 9.77 1.09
CA ALA A 154 6.52 8.78 1.41
C ALA A 154 5.30 9.42 2.08
N LEU A 155 5.48 10.36 3.01
CA LEU A 155 4.37 11.04 3.67
C LEU A 155 3.59 11.95 2.70
N VAL A 156 4.29 12.67 1.83
CA VAL A 156 3.64 13.51 0.79
C VAL A 156 2.86 12.62 -0.17
N LEU A 157 3.45 11.53 -0.66
CA LEU A 157 2.78 10.59 -1.57
C LEU A 157 1.55 9.94 -0.89
N ASN A 158 1.72 9.43 0.33
CA ASN A 158 0.62 8.82 1.09
C ASN A 158 -0.52 9.82 1.30
N GLY A 159 -0.21 11.05 1.70
CA GLY A 159 -1.22 12.11 1.85
C GLY A 159 -1.94 12.44 0.54
N ARG A 160 -1.23 12.47 -0.60
CA ARG A 160 -1.85 12.69 -1.92
C ARG A 160 -2.74 11.53 -2.35
N VAL A 161 -2.30 10.29 -2.13
CA VAL A 161 -3.09 9.09 -2.46
C VAL A 161 -4.36 9.05 -1.62
N LEU A 162 -4.28 9.30 -0.32
CA LEU A 162 -5.45 9.36 0.55
C LEU A 162 -6.41 10.48 0.13
N ALA A 163 -5.87 11.68 -0.14
CA ALA A 163 -6.69 12.81 -0.61
C ALA A 163 -7.38 12.53 -1.95
N LEU A 164 -6.71 11.82 -2.88
CA LEU A 164 -7.33 11.40 -4.14
C LEU A 164 -8.44 10.38 -3.93
N ARG A 165 -8.24 9.41 -3.03
CA ARG A 165 -9.28 8.44 -2.65
C ARG A 165 -10.50 9.14 -2.05
N ASP A 166 -10.26 10.09 -1.15
CA ASP A 166 -11.34 10.89 -0.53
C ASP A 166 -12.01 11.85 -1.52
N ALA A 167 -11.32 12.24 -2.59
CA ALA A 167 -11.87 13.11 -3.63
C ALA A 167 -12.77 12.36 -4.64
N MET A 168 -12.77 11.04 -4.65
CA MET A 168 -13.69 10.27 -5.47
C MET A 168 -15.14 10.58 -5.04
N ALA A 169 -15.98 10.94 -6.02
CA ALA A 169 -17.38 11.26 -5.74
C ALA A 169 -18.18 10.04 -5.26
N THR A 170 -17.78 8.85 -5.69
CA THR A 170 -18.44 7.58 -5.35
C THR A 170 -17.48 6.59 -4.73
N ASP A 171 -17.97 5.78 -3.82
CA ASP A 171 -17.24 4.64 -3.28
C ASP A 171 -17.05 3.57 -4.37
N PRO A 172 -15.82 3.12 -4.65
CA PRO A 172 -15.53 2.23 -5.78
C PRO A 172 -16.10 0.81 -5.60
N LEU A 173 -16.36 0.39 -4.38
CA LEU A 173 -16.91 -0.94 -4.07
C LEU A 173 -18.42 -0.98 -4.27
N THR A 174 -19.12 0.02 -3.70
CA THR A 174 -20.57 0.01 -3.60
C THR A 174 -21.26 0.94 -4.62
N GLY A 175 -20.53 1.88 -5.19
CA GLY A 175 -21.06 2.92 -6.06
C GLY A 175 -21.91 3.97 -5.33
N ALA A 176 -22.06 3.89 -3.99
CA ALA A 176 -22.68 4.93 -3.18
C ALA A 176 -21.81 6.21 -3.21
N LEU A 177 -22.36 7.35 -2.81
CA LEU A 177 -21.56 8.55 -2.65
C LEU A 177 -20.49 8.32 -1.59
N SER A 178 -19.28 8.82 -1.83
CA SER A 178 -18.25 8.87 -0.80
C SER A 178 -18.71 9.79 0.35
N ARG A 179 -18.18 9.58 1.56
CA ARG A 179 -18.47 10.42 2.72
C ARG A 179 -18.38 11.92 2.42
N ARG A 180 -17.38 12.34 1.64
CA ARG A 180 -17.21 13.74 1.24
C ARG A 180 -18.30 14.19 0.28
N ALA A 181 -18.55 13.41 -0.77
CA ALA A 181 -19.57 13.74 -1.77
C ALA A 181 -20.98 13.76 -1.15
N PHE A 182 -21.28 12.81 -0.25
CA PHE A 182 -22.54 12.80 0.50
C PHE A 182 -22.71 14.07 1.33
N ARG A 183 -21.67 14.48 2.10
CA ARG A 183 -21.74 15.72 2.90
C ARG A 183 -22.02 16.94 2.04
N GLN A 184 -21.32 17.08 0.91
CA GLN A 184 -21.50 18.20 -0.01
C GLN A 184 -22.93 18.22 -0.58
N ALA A 185 -23.44 17.07 -1.02
CA ALA A 185 -24.80 16.96 -1.54
C ALA A 185 -25.85 17.22 -0.45
N ALA A 186 -25.64 16.69 0.76
CA ALA A 186 -26.52 16.91 1.90
C ALA A 186 -26.57 18.38 2.32
N GLU A 187 -25.46 19.11 2.28
CA GLU A 187 -25.44 20.56 2.55
C GLU A 187 -26.31 21.34 1.55
N VAL A 188 -26.26 20.97 0.27
CA VAL A 188 -27.11 21.57 -0.77
C VAL A 188 -28.59 21.29 -0.50
N GLU A 189 -28.95 20.03 -0.18
CA GLU A 189 -30.34 19.67 0.12
C GLU A 189 -30.85 20.30 1.44
N MET A 190 -30.00 20.42 2.46
CA MET A 190 -30.32 21.15 3.68
C MET A 190 -30.60 22.63 3.40
N ALA A 191 -29.78 23.28 2.59
CA ALA A 191 -29.97 24.67 2.20
C ALA A 191 -31.29 24.85 1.41
N ARG A 192 -31.59 23.88 0.53
CA ARG A 192 -32.86 23.84 -0.22
C ARG A 192 -34.06 23.66 0.69
N ALA A 193 -33.99 22.70 1.60
CA ALA A 193 -35.06 22.41 2.55
C ALA A 193 -35.37 23.63 3.45
N ARG A 194 -34.35 24.31 3.97
CA ARG A 194 -34.48 25.57 4.73
C ARG A 194 -35.20 26.65 3.92
N ARG A 195 -34.90 26.78 2.64
CA ARG A 195 -35.52 27.81 1.77
C ARG A 195 -36.98 27.50 1.42
N THR A 196 -37.31 26.22 1.26
CA THR A 196 -38.64 25.78 0.81
C THR A 196 -39.56 25.37 1.98
N GLY A 197 -39.05 25.28 3.20
CA GLY A 197 -39.77 24.74 4.34
C GLY A 197 -40.00 23.23 4.30
N ALA A 198 -39.28 22.51 3.40
CA ALA A 198 -39.42 21.08 3.26
C ALA A 198 -38.74 20.31 4.41
N THR A 199 -39.30 19.16 4.78
CA THR A 199 -38.71 18.26 5.77
C THR A 199 -37.61 17.40 5.09
N LEU A 200 -36.48 17.25 5.78
CA LEU A 200 -35.37 16.40 5.38
C LEU A 200 -35.14 15.35 6.48
N THR A 201 -35.01 14.09 6.09
CA THR A 201 -34.77 12.98 7.01
C THR A 201 -33.38 12.40 6.73
N LEU A 202 -32.58 12.19 7.77
CA LEU A 202 -31.30 11.47 7.71
C LEU A 202 -31.50 10.10 8.37
N ILE A 203 -31.09 9.05 7.64
CA ILE A 203 -31.09 7.67 8.15
C ILE A 203 -29.65 7.20 8.17
N VAL A 204 -29.21 6.62 9.28
CA VAL A 204 -27.92 5.95 9.42
C VAL A 204 -28.20 4.45 9.48
N LEU A 205 -27.48 3.69 8.66
CA LEU A 205 -27.59 2.24 8.57
C LEU A 205 -26.23 1.63 8.90
N ASP A 206 -26.24 0.54 9.66
CA ASP A 206 -25.08 -0.27 9.99
C ASP A 206 -25.37 -1.75 9.74
N LEU A 207 -24.37 -2.52 9.31
CA LEU A 207 -24.54 -3.96 9.06
C LEU A 207 -24.17 -4.77 10.30
N ASP A 208 -25.18 -5.27 10.99
CA ASP A 208 -25.01 -6.09 12.18
C ASP A 208 -24.13 -7.32 11.90
N GLY A 209 -23.07 -7.45 12.68
CA GLY A 209 -22.19 -8.62 12.62
C GLY A 209 -21.31 -8.70 11.36
N PHE A 210 -21.16 -7.62 10.61
CA PHE A 210 -20.36 -7.58 9.39
C PHE A 210 -18.91 -8.12 9.60
N LYS A 211 -18.31 -7.80 10.75
CA LYS A 211 -17.01 -8.37 11.11
C LYS A 211 -17.02 -9.90 11.15
N LYS A 212 -18.10 -10.52 11.69
CA LYS A 212 -18.21 -11.99 11.73
C LYS A 212 -18.27 -12.60 10.32
N ILE A 213 -18.91 -11.92 9.37
CA ILE A 213 -18.96 -12.33 7.96
C ILE A 213 -17.54 -12.31 7.39
N ASN A 214 -16.79 -11.22 7.60
CA ASN A 214 -15.42 -11.12 7.15
C ASN A 214 -14.50 -12.18 7.78
N ASP A 215 -14.64 -12.43 9.08
CA ASP A 215 -13.84 -13.40 9.80
C ASP A 215 -14.14 -14.85 9.37
N ALA A 216 -15.42 -15.17 9.06
CA ALA A 216 -15.84 -16.50 8.66
C ALA A 216 -15.61 -16.80 7.16
N HIS A 217 -15.84 -15.80 6.27
CA HIS A 217 -15.90 -16.01 4.82
C HIS A 217 -14.88 -15.22 4.02
N GLY A 218 -14.09 -14.35 4.68
CA GLY A 218 -13.09 -13.48 4.08
C GLY A 218 -13.67 -12.18 3.52
N HIS A 219 -12.79 -11.20 3.29
CA HIS A 219 -13.17 -9.85 2.85
C HIS A 219 -13.88 -9.81 1.49
N ALA A 220 -13.58 -10.74 0.58
CA ALA A 220 -14.24 -10.78 -0.72
C ALA A 220 -15.75 -11.04 -0.59
N VAL A 221 -16.16 -11.88 0.38
CA VAL A 221 -17.58 -12.13 0.67
C VAL A 221 -18.18 -10.93 1.38
N GLY A 222 -17.47 -10.31 2.33
CA GLY A 222 -17.90 -9.07 2.97
C GLY A 222 -18.09 -7.93 1.95
N ASP A 223 -17.18 -7.77 1.02
CA ASP A 223 -17.28 -6.80 -0.06
C ASP A 223 -18.51 -7.06 -0.95
N ALA A 224 -18.80 -8.33 -1.26
CA ALA A 224 -20.01 -8.70 -2.00
C ALA A 224 -21.29 -8.41 -1.22
N VAL A 225 -21.28 -8.63 0.11
CA VAL A 225 -22.40 -8.30 1.00
C VAL A 225 -22.64 -6.79 1.03
N LEU A 226 -21.60 -5.97 1.22
CA LEU A 226 -21.69 -4.50 1.19
C LEU A 226 -22.26 -3.99 -0.14
N ALA A 227 -21.70 -4.45 -1.25
CA ALA A 227 -22.18 -4.04 -2.58
C ALA A 227 -23.62 -4.51 -2.84
N GLY A 228 -23.99 -5.69 -2.32
CA GLY A 228 -25.35 -6.23 -2.39
C GLY A 228 -26.34 -5.41 -1.59
N SER A 229 -25.99 -5.06 -0.35
CA SER A 229 -26.82 -4.24 0.55
C SER A 229 -27.08 -2.85 -0.05
N VAL A 230 -26.04 -2.18 -0.54
CA VAL A 230 -26.20 -0.86 -1.19
C VAL A 230 -27.07 -0.94 -2.45
N ARG A 231 -26.96 -2.01 -3.25
CA ARG A 231 -27.86 -2.21 -4.39
C ARG A 231 -29.31 -2.38 -3.94
N ALA A 232 -29.54 -3.19 -2.90
CA ALA A 232 -30.90 -3.40 -2.37
C ALA A 232 -31.50 -2.11 -1.80
N TRP A 233 -30.73 -1.34 -1.02
CA TRP A 233 -31.20 -0.06 -0.50
C TRP A 233 -31.50 0.95 -1.60
N ARG A 234 -30.68 1.00 -2.65
CA ARG A 234 -30.88 1.90 -3.79
C ARG A 234 -32.22 1.64 -4.51
N THR A 235 -32.71 0.40 -4.55
CA THR A 235 -34.03 0.08 -5.15
C THR A 235 -35.19 0.61 -4.33
N ALA A 236 -35.01 0.84 -3.02
CA ALA A 236 -36.02 1.40 -2.12
C ALA A 236 -36.00 2.94 -2.09
N LEU A 237 -34.96 3.57 -2.62
CA LEU A 237 -34.78 5.02 -2.63
C LEU A 237 -35.39 5.66 -3.87
N ARG A 238 -35.87 6.91 -3.73
CA ARG A 238 -36.36 7.72 -4.84
C ARG A 238 -35.20 8.33 -5.63
N ALA A 239 -35.46 8.80 -6.85
CA ALA A 239 -34.43 9.38 -7.70
C ALA A 239 -33.69 10.60 -7.10
N GLY A 240 -34.30 11.29 -6.14
CA GLY A 240 -33.70 12.45 -5.46
C GLY A 240 -33.04 12.12 -4.11
N ASP A 241 -33.14 10.88 -3.64
CA ASP A 241 -32.57 10.50 -2.35
C ASP A 241 -31.07 10.26 -2.48
N LEU A 242 -30.31 10.64 -1.45
CA LEU A 242 -28.87 10.47 -1.39
C LEU A 242 -28.51 9.20 -0.61
N LEU A 243 -27.61 8.39 -1.15
CA LEU A 243 -27.05 7.24 -0.46
C LEU A 243 -25.53 7.38 -0.44
N GLY A 244 -24.93 7.39 0.75
CA GLY A 244 -23.49 7.53 0.95
C GLY A 244 -22.91 6.47 1.86
N ARG A 245 -21.65 6.13 1.66
CA ARG A 245 -20.87 5.25 2.52
C ARG A 245 -19.94 6.07 3.40
N PHE A 246 -20.02 5.88 4.72
CA PHE A 246 -19.24 6.65 5.69
C PHE A 246 -18.04 5.89 6.26
N GLY A 247 -18.13 4.59 6.39
CA GLY A 247 -17.11 3.73 6.98
C GLY A 247 -17.02 2.37 6.33
N GLY A 248 -16.46 1.41 7.05
CA GLY A 248 -16.32 0.02 6.58
C GLY A 248 -17.66 -0.63 6.24
N ASP A 249 -18.56 -0.66 7.21
CA ASP A 249 -19.89 -1.27 7.23
C ASP A 249 -21.04 -0.23 7.32
N GLU A 250 -20.70 1.05 7.42
CA GLU A 250 -21.61 2.21 7.46
C GLU A 250 -21.87 2.83 6.09
#